data_650bda703edcabf2edd9cd6a7286cc32
#
_entry.id   650bda703edcabf2edd9cd6a7286cc32
#
_cell.length_a   1.000
_cell.length_b   1.000
_cell.length_c   1.000
_cell.angle_alpha   90.00
_cell.angle_beta   90.00
_cell.angle_gamma   90.00
#
_symmetry.space_group_name_H-M   'P 1'
#
loop_
_entity.id
_entity.type
_entity.pdbx_description
1 polymer ?
#
loop_
_entity_poly.entity_id
_entity_poly.type
_entity_poly.pdbx_seq_one_letter_code
_entity_poly.pdbx_strand_id
1 'polypeptide(L)'
;MAKLMAGDVKFVDRNGDGIINTGENTVDKPGDRYIIGNNRPRYIYSFKGDIDWYGFNLSVFFQGVGHCDWMPPKNCSYFWSLYGFPASSFVPTDFESRTWTEDRRNSYFPRRRGYETYSNSALGVNTDRYLQNAAYIRLKNITLGYTLPLKPNKAVEKVRFYVTGENLWYWSPMKRHTKYVDPEVATASSKQDDDCIYPFSRTVSLGIDITF
;
A
#
# COMPACT_ATOMS: atom_id res chain seq x y z
N MET A 1 -21.93 11.87 23.73
CA MET A 1 -20.57 11.37 23.43
C MET A 1 -20.28 10.17 24.33
N ALA A 2 -19.72 9.10 23.76
CA ALA A 2 -19.29 7.97 24.59
C ALA A 2 -18.13 8.44 25.50
N LYS A 3 -18.18 8.03 26.77
CA LYS A 3 -17.14 8.38 27.76
C LYS A 3 -15.79 7.80 27.32
N LEU A 4 -14.74 8.62 27.28
CA LEU A 4 -13.38 8.17 27.01
C LEU A 4 -12.92 7.21 28.11
N MET A 5 -12.29 6.13 27.71
CA MET A 5 -11.81 5.07 28.59
C MET A 5 -10.36 4.70 28.22
N ALA A 6 -9.69 3.95 29.10
CA ALA A 6 -8.37 3.42 28.80
C ALA A 6 -8.37 2.63 27.47
N GLY A 7 -7.37 2.89 26.64
CA GLY A 7 -7.22 2.30 25.31
C GLY A 7 -7.94 3.03 24.18
N ASP A 8 -8.69 4.09 24.46
CA ASP A 8 -9.25 4.94 23.40
C ASP A 8 -8.17 5.87 22.81
N VAL A 9 -8.43 6.39 21.60
CA VAL A 9 -7.55 7.37 20.96
C VAL A 9 -7.59 8.68 21.74
N LYS A 10 -6.41 9.21 22.09
CA LYS A 10 -6.26 10.50 22.73
C LYS A 10 -5.71 11.50 21.72
N PHE A 11 -6.46 12.56 21.47
CA PHE A 11 -5.99 13.72 20.72
C PHE A 11 -5.20 14.66 21.62
N VAL A 12 -4.30 15.42 21.05
CA VAL A 12 -3.45 16.38 21.76
C VAL A 12 -4.00 17.77 21.56
N ASP A 13 -4.21 18.49 22.64
CA ASP A 13 -4.41 19.93 22.62
C ASP A 13 -3.07 20.58 22.25
N ARG A 14 -3.00 21.09 21.04
CA ARG A 14 -1.76 21.57 20.46
C ARG A 14 -1.55 23.07 20.70
N ASN A 15 -2.62 23.85 20.73
CA ASN A 15 -2.56 25.28 20.97
C ASN A 15 -2.59 25.64 22.46
N GLY A 16 -2.90 24.66 23.32
CA GLY A 16 -2.88 24.81 24.79
C GLY A 16 -4.09 25.58 25.35
N ASP A 17 -5.20 25.65 24.60
CA ASP A 17 -6.41 26.34 25.02
C ASP A 17 -7.35 25.52 25.92
N GLY A 18 -7.01 24.24 26.14
CA GLY A 18 -7.80 23.31 26.95
C GLY A 18 -8.96 22.65 26.19
N ILE A 19 -9.14 22.93 24.89
CA ILE A 19 -10.26 22.46 24.09
C ILE A 19 -9.75 21.85 22.78
N ILE A 20 -9.93 20.55 22.58
CA ILE A 20 -9.56 19.90 21.31
C ILE A 20 -10.60 20.24 20.24
N ASN A 21 -10.22 21.04 19.26
CA ASN A 21 -11.11 21.51 18.20
C ASN A 21 -10.40 21.73 16.86
N THR A 22 -11.17 22.12 15.84
CA THR A 22 -10.66 22.40 14.50
C THR A 22 -10.44 23.89 14.24
N GLY A 23 -10.56 24.72 15.28
CA GLY A 23 -10.54 26.16 15.14
C GLY A 23 -11.55 26.68 14.13
N GLU A 24 -11.16 27.70 13.39
CA GLU A 24 -11.95 28.25 12.28
C GLU A 24 -11.76 27.45 10.98
N ASN A 25 -11.00 26.37 11.01
CA ASN A 25 -10.66 25.53 9.86
C ASN A 25 -9.95 26.33 8.73
N THR A 26 -9.19 27.32 9.08
CA THR A 26 -8.35 28.11 8.18
C THR A 26 -6.87 27.84 8.45
N VAL A 27 -5.99 28.26 7.53
CA VAL A 27 -4.53 28.10 7.70
C VAL A 27 -4.02 28.90 8.90
N ASP A 28 -4.59 30.08 9.14
CA ASP A 28 -4.17 30.97 10.23
C ASP A 28 -4.75 30.57 11.59
N LYS A 29 -5.89 29.88 11.59
CA LYS A 29 -6.58 29.41 12.79
C LYS A 29 -7.02 27.95 12.67
N PRO A 30 -6.07 27.01 12.61
CA PRO A 30 -6.33 25.58 12.36
C PRO A 30 -6.84 24.82 13.62
N GLY A 31 -6.88 25.47 14.80
CA GLY A 31 -7.10 24.79 16.08
C GLY A 31 -5.95 23.81 16.35
N ASP A 32 -6.28 22.55 16.67
CA ASP A 32 -5.31 21.50 16.95
C ASP A 32 -4.83 20.74 15.70
N ARG A 33 -5.22 21.21 14.52
CA ARG A 33 -4.83 20.57 13.25
C ARG A 33 -3.47 21.03 12.76
N TYR A 34 -2.78 20.14 12.06
CA TYR A 34 -1.55 20.44 11.34
C TYR A 34 -1.40 19.52 10.12
N ILE A 35 -0.50 19.87 9.23
CA ILE A 35 -0.19 19.06 8.05
C ILE A 35 0.60 17.85 8.51
N ILE A 36 0.03 16.64 8.36
CA ILE A 36 0.64 15.37 8.77
C ILE A 36 1.38 14.65 7.64
N GLY A 37 1.14 15.02 6.39
CA GLY A 37 1.78 14.37 5.25
C GLY A 37 1.30 14.89 3.91
N ASN A 38 1.78 14.23 2.84
CA ASN A 38 1.44 14.54 1.45
C ASN A 38 1.16 13.24 0.68
N ASN A 39 -0.03 13.14 0.10
CA ASN A 39 -0.48 11.98 -0.66
C ASN A 39 -0.04 11.97 -2.13
N ARG A 40 0.77 12.95 -2.56
CA ARG A 40 1.33 12.97 -3.91
C ARG A 40 2.70 12.29 -3.92
N PRO A 41 2.97 11.40 -4.89
CA PRO A 41 4.30 10.83 -5.07
C PRO A 41 5.36 11.91 -5.22
N ARG A 42 6.36 11.94 -4.33
CA ARG A 42 7.44 12.92 -4.39
C ARG A 42 8.51 12.52 -5.39
N TYR A 43 8.82 11.22 -5.47
CA TYR A 43 9.82 10.67 -6.37
C TYR A 43 9.24 9.45 -7.06
N ILE A 44 9.24 9.46 -8.40
CA ILE A 44 8.89 8.31 -9.23
C ILE A 44 10.16 7.90 -9.95
N TYR A 45 10.51 6.63 -9.89
CA TYR A 45 11.72 6.11 -10.49
C TYR A 45 11.48 4.75 -11.14
N SER A 46 12.31 4.45 -12.15
CA SER A 46 12.35 3.14 -12.78
C SER A 46 13.78 2.78 -13.12
N PHE A 47 14.03 1.49 -13.18
CA PHE A 47 15.30 0.90 -13.62
C PHE A 47 15.02 -0.26 -14.57
N LYS A 48 15.71 -0.26 -15.72
CA LYS A 48 15.71 -1.36 -16.68
C LYS A 48 17.13 -1.86 -16.87
N GLY A 49 17.31 -3.17 -16.86
CA GLY A 49 18.56 -3.85 -17.18
C GLY A 49 18.33 -4.97 -18.18
N ASP A 50 19.17 -5.03 -19.22
CA ASP A 50 19.16 -6.09 -20.22
C ASP A 50 20.56 -6.71 -20.28
N ILE A 51 20.65 -8.02 -20.30
CA ILE A 51 21.91 -8.79 -20.39
C ILE A 51 21.76 -9.87 -21.44
N ASP A 52 22.67 -9.89 -22.40
CA ASP A 52 22.77 -10.96 -23.41
C ASP A 52 24.09 -11.70 -23.22
N TRP A 53 24.00 -13.04 -23.11
CA TRP A 53 25.16 -13.88 -22.90
C TRP A 53 24.99 -15.28 -23.51
N TYR A 54 25.78 -15.62 -24.52
CA TYR A 54 25.79 -16.93 -25.20
C TYR A 54 24.40 -17.48 -25.57
N GLY A 55 23.53 -16.63 -26.13
CA GLY A 55 22.17 -16.99 -26.55
C GLY A 55 21.13 -16.84 -25.45
N PHE A 56 21.52 -16.71 -24.20
CA PHE A 56 20.63 -16.30 -23.13
C PHE A 56 20.42 -14.79 -23.17
N ASN A 57 19.20 -14.36 -22.94
CA ASN A 57 18.87 -12.97 -22.69
C ASN A 57 18.04 -12.83 -21.41
N LEU A 58 18.42 -11.90 -20.57
CA LEU A 58 17.71 -11.53 -19.36
C LEU A 58 17.33 -10.05 -19.45
N SER A 59 16.05 -9.76 -19.29
CA SER A 59 15.54 -8.39 -19.15
C SER A 59 14.85 -8.24 -17.81
N VAL A 60 15.14 -7.17 -17.09
CA VAL A 60 14.54 -6.88 -15.77
C VAL A 60 14.05 -5.45 -15.76
N PHE A 61 12.85 -5.22 -15.27
CA PHE A 61 12.29 -3.89 -15.12
C PHE A 61 11.70 -3.68 -13.70
N PHE A 62 12.24 -2.67 -13.03
CA PHE A 62 11.75 -2.20 -11.74
C PHE A 62 11.12 -0.83 -11.87
N GLN A 63 10.08 -0.60 -11.06
CA GLN A 63 9.43 0.70 -10.91
C GLN A 63 9.12 0.94 -9.44
N GLY A 64 9.14 2.20 -9.02
CA GLY A 64 8.82 2.54 -7.64
C GLY A 64 8.49 4.00 -7.42
N VAL A 65 8.02 4.25 -6.21
CA VAL A 65 7.72 5.57 -5.64
C VAL A 65 8.55 5.73 -4.37
N GLY A 66 9.34 6.80 -4.28
CA GLY A 66 10.25 7.01 -3.16
C GLY A 66 9.60 7.54 -1.90
N HIS A 67 8.56 8.35 -2.03
CA HIS A 67 7.79 8.86 -0.90
C HIS A 67 6.37 9.23 -1.34
N CYS A 68 5.40 8.72 -0.61
CA CYS A 68 3.99 9.07 -0.75
C CYS A 68 3.28 8.68 0.54
N ASP A 69 2.56 9.60 1.16
CA ASP A 69 1.79 9.30 2.34
C ASP A 69 0.37 8.85 1.95
N TRP A 70 -0.09 7.79 2.57
CA TRP A 70 -1.42 7.25 2.35
C TRP A 70 -2.16 7.16 3.67
N MET A 71 -3.31 7.79 3.75
CA MET A 71 -4.24 7.65 4.86
C MET A 71 -5.30 6.62 4.51
N PRO A 72 -5.47 5.55 5.32
CA PRO A 72 -6.50 4.55 5.06
C PRO A 72 -7.89 5.21 5.00
N PRO A 73 -8.65 5.02 3.91
CA PRO A 73 -10.04 5.47 3.82
C PRO A 73 -10.88 4.90 4.96
N LYS A 74 -11.92 5.64 5.38
CA LYS A 74 -12.77 5.27 6.54
C LYS A 74 -13.43 3.91 6.40
N ASN A 75 -13.73 3.51 5.19
CA ASN A 75 -14.37 2.25 4.82
C ASN A 75 -13.38 1.16 4.39
N CYS A 76 -12.05 1.40 4.47
CA CYS A 76 -11.04 0.39 4.13
C CYS A 76 -11.06 -0.78 5.13
N SER A 77 -11.85 -1.81 4.85
CA SER A 77 -12.01 -2.99 5.71
C SER A 77 -10.70 -3.78 5.89
N TYR A 78 -9.81 -3.78 4.88
CA TYR A 78 -8.49 -4.40 4.96
C TYR A 78 -7.55 -3.75 5.96
N PHE A 79 -7.79 -2.50 6.32
CA PHE A 79 -7.02 -1.79 7.34
C PHE A 79 -7.77 -1.70 8.67
N TRP A 80 -9.01 -1.19 8.64
CA TRP A 80 -9.77 -0.89 9.86
C TRP A 80 -10.48 -2.10 10.45
N SER A 81 -10.74 -3.14 9.65
CA SER A 81 -11.41 -4.35 10.14
C SER A 81 -12.68 -4.03 10.96
N LEU A 82 -12.78 -4.56 12.15
CA LEU A 82 -13.97 -4.41 13.02
C LEU A 82 -14.23 -2.98 13.52
N TYR A 83 -13.28 -2.05 13.36
CA TYR A 83 -13.52 -0.63 13.71
C TYR A 83 -14.44 0.08 12.71
N GLY A 84 -14.48 -0.39 11.45
CA GLY A 84 -15.42 0.07 10.43
C GLY A 84 -16.79 -0.59 10.60
N PHE A 85 -17.06 -1.61 9.80
CA PHE A 85 -18.30 -2.38 9.82
C PHE A 85 -18.13 -3.72 10.53
N PRO A 86 -18.45 -3.86 11.82
CA PRO A 86 -18.21 -5.10 12.56
C PRO A 86 -18.90 -6.34 11.96
N ALA A 87 -20.04 -6.14 11.29
CA ALA A 87 -20.86 -7.23 10.75
C ALA A 87 -20.36 -7.80 9.42
N SER A 88 -19.54 -7.05 8.67
CA SER A 88 -19.15 -7.42 7.29
C SER A 88 -17.69 -7.12 6.94
N SER A 89 -16.85 -6.88 7.94
CA SER A 89 -15.44 -6.53 7.70
C SER A 89 -14.57 -7.76 7.55
N PHE A 90 -13.53 -7.62 6.73
CA PHE A 90 -12.39 -8.52 6.72
C PHE A 90 -11.64 -8.44 8.06
N VAL A 91 -11.34 -9.57 8.66
CA VAL A 91 -10.60 -9.66 9.92
C VAL A 91 -9.28 -10.40 9.68
N PRO A 92 -8.12 -9.73 9.72
CA PRO A 92 -6.83 -10.40 9.60
C PRO A 92 -6.55 -11.28 10.81
N THR A 93 -5.77 -12.34 10.61
CA THR A 93 -5.40 -13.30 11.68
C THR A 93 -4.61 -12.67 12.82
N ASP A 94 -3.90 -11.58 12.56
CA ASP A 94 -3.11 -10.83 13.56
C ASP A 94 -3.89 -9.66 14.20
N PHE A 95 -5.20 -9.53 13.94
CA PHE A 95 -6.02 -8.43 14.43
C PHE A 95 -6.00 -8.32 15.96
N GLU A 96 -6.26 -9.42 16.66
CA GLU A 96 -6.29 -9.47 18.12
C GLU A 96 -4.93 -9.06 18.75
N SER A 97 -3.82 -9.53 18.18
CA SER A 97 -2.48 -9.20 18.69
C SER A 97 -2.11 -7.73 18.52
N ARG A 98 -2.76 -7.02 17.59
CA ARG A 98 -2.52 -5.61 17.26
C ARG A 98 -3.51 -4.66 17.93
N THR A 99 -4.53 -5.19 18.58
CA THR A 99 -5.60 -4.43 19.24
C THR A 99 -5.29 -4.27 20.73
N TRP A 100 -5.57 -3.10 21.26
CA TRP A 100 -5.36 -2.79 22.67
C TRP A 100 -6.24 -3.66 23.58
N THR A 101 -5.63 -4.17 24.62
CA THR A 101 -6.26 -4.83 25.78
C THR A 101 -5.56 -4.38 27.06
N GLU A 102 -6.13 -4.66 28.21
CA GLU A 102 -5.52 -4.31 29.50
C GLU A 102 -4.12 -4.94 29.68
N ASP A 103 -3.93 -6.15 29.12
CA ASP A 103 -2.64 -6.87 29.12
C ASP A 103 -1.70 -6.39 28.02
N ARG A 104 -2.21 -5.74 26.96
CA ARG A 104 -1.44 -5.23 25.80
C ARG A 104 -1.67 -3.75 25.59
N ARG A 105 -1.22 -2.94 26.53
CA ARG A 105 -1.46 -1.48 26.54
C ARG A 105 -0.71 -0.73 25.44
N ASN A 106 0.35 -1.30 24.87
CA ASN A 106 1.15 -0.67 23.82
C ASN A 106 0.84 -1.22 22.42
N SER A 107 -0.43 -1.43 22.09
CA SER A 107 -0.88 -1.93 20.80
C SER A 107 -1.00 -0.83 19.75
N TYR A 108 -0.93 -1.21 18.47
CA TYR A 108 -1.05 -0.28 17.35
C TYR A 108 -2.46 0.30 17.22
N PHE A 109 -3.48 -0.54 17.29
CA PHE A 109 -4.87 -0.14 17.28
C PHE A 109 -5.41 0.11 18.69
N PRO A 110 -6.41 1.01 18.84
CA PRO A 110 -7.01 1.32 20.13
C PRO A 110 -7.85 0.15 20.65
N ARG A 111 -8.51 0.32 21.78
CA ARG A 111 -9.49 -0.64 22.24
C ARG A 111 -10.60 -0.85 21.19
N ARG A 112 -11.10 -2.07 21.09
CA ARG A 112 -12.09 -2.42 20.07
C ARG A 112 -13.43 -1.75 20.34
N ARG A 113 -13.87 -0.97 19.36
CA ARG A 113 -15.23 -0.45 19.24
C ARG A 113 -15.67 -0.55 17.79
N GLY A 114 -16.91 -0.87 17.51
CA GLY A 114 -17.45 -0.82 16.15
C GLY A 114 -17.80 0.61 15.72
N TYR A 115 -17.82 0.83 14.41
CA TYR A 115 -18.21 2.11 13.79
C TYR A 115 -17.34 3.31 14.16
N GLU A 116 -16.09 3.08 14.60
CA GLU A 116 -15.16 4.14 15.01
C GLU A 116 -14.57 4.93 13.84
N THR A 117 -14.68 4.43 12.60
CA THR A 117 -14.21 5.14 11.39
C THR A 117 -15.24 6.12 10.83
N TYR A 118 -16.46 6.13 11.35
CA TYR A 118 -17.50 7.06 10.90
C TYR A 118 -17.18 8.51 11.26
N SER A 119 -17.82 9.43 10.54
CA SER A 119 -17.76 10.85 10.85
C SER A 119 -18.19 11.09 12.30
N ASN A 120 -17.43 11.91 13.03
CA ASN A 120 -17.56 12.21 14.46
C ASN A 120 -17.06 11.12 15.42
N SER A 121 -16.47 10.04 14.94
CA SER A 121 -15.81 9.04 15.77
C SER A 121 -14.29 9.25 15.77
N ALA A 122 -13.60 8.66 16.73
CA ALA A 122 -12.17 8.89 16.96
C ALA A 122 -11.28 8.48 15.77
N LEU A 123 -11.63 7.42 15.06
CA LEU A 123 -10.91 6.96 13.85
C LEU A 123 -11.47 7.55 12.55
N GLY A 124 -12.53 8.35 12.62
CA GLY A 124 -13.10 9.07 11.49
C GLY A 124 -12.33 10.33 11.08
N VAL A 125 -11.30 10.71 11.84
CA VAL A 125 -10.40 11.84 11.56
C VAL A 125 -9.02 11.33 11.14
N ASN A 126 -8.40 12.03 10.21
CA ASN A 126 -7.03 11.72 9.81
C ASN A 126 -6.06 12.04 10.95
N THR A 127 -5.17 11.11 11.25
CA THR A 127 -4.17 11.25 12.31
C THR A 127 -2.80 10.77 11.83
N ASP A 128 -1.75 11.31 12.40
CA ASP A 128 -0.37 10.90 12.13
C ASP A 128 -0.10 9.44 12.52
N ARG A 129 -0.79 8.94 13.55
CA ARG A 129 -0.65 7.56 14.03
C ARG A 129 -0.96 6.51 12.95
N TYR A 130 -1.93 6.75 12.10
CA TYR A 130 -2.39 5.80 11.08
C TYR A 130 -1.98 6.18 9.66
N LEU A 131 -1.30 7.29 9.50
CA LEU A 131 -0.70 7.67 8.22
C LEU A 131 0.38 6.65 7.85
N GLN A 132 0.29 6.11 6.62
CA GLN A 132 1.20 5.07 6.11
C GLN A 132 2.14 5.67 5.08
N ASN A 133 3.39 5.23 5.09
CA ASN A 133 4.30 5.50 3.99
C ASN A 133 4.10 4.45 2.89
N ALA A 134 3.47 4.86 1.81
CA ALA A 134 3.17 4.03 0.64
C ALA A 134 4.29 4.04 -0.42
N ALA A 135 5.51 4.42 -0.04
CA ALA A 135 6.68 4.20 -0.90
C ALA A 135 6.81 2.71 -1.25
N TYR A 136 7.25 2.41 -2.46
CA TYR A 136 7.47 1.03 -2.89
C TYR A 136 8.52 0.91 -3.98
N ILE A 137 9.06 -0.29 -4.11
CA ILE A 137 9.77 -0.77 -5.30
C ILE A 137 9.18 -2.11 -5.72
N ARG A 138 8.90 -2.27 -7.02
CA ARG A 138 8.28 -3.46 -7.60
C ARG A 138 9.08 -3.98 -8.77
N LEU A 139 9.30 -5.29 -8.81
CA LEU A 139 9.72 -6.00 -10.01
C LEU A 139 8.51 -6.13 -10.93
N LYS A 140 8.41 -5.21 -11.91
CA LYS A 140 7.28 -5.14 -12.85
C LYS A 140 7.34 -6.23 -13.89
N ASN A 141 8.56 -6.47 -14.40
CA ASN A 141 8.77 -7.51 -15.42
C ASN A 141 10.17 -8.11 -15.27
N ILE A 142 10.24 -9.42 -15.47
CA ILE A 142 11.48 -10.17 -15.67
C ILE A 142 11.25 -11.16 -16.80
N THR A 143 12.13 -11.16 -17.80
CA THR A 143 12.09 -12.10 -18.92
C THR A 143 13.43 -12.77 -19.05
N LEU A 144 13.42 -14.09 -19.03
CA LEU A 144 14.58 -14.94 -19.35
C LEU A 144 14.28 -15.68 -20.65
N GLY A 145 15.10 -15.49 -21.66
CA GLY A 145 14.99 -16.15 -22.94
C GLY A 145 16.26 -16.88 -23.33
N TYR A 146 16.13 -17.85 -24.23
CA TYR A 146 17.24 -18.55 -24.87
C TYR A 146 17.00 -18.64 -26.36
N THR A 147 17.93 -18.17 -27.15
CA THR A 147 17.93 -18.23 -28.61
C THR A 147 18.78 -19.39 -29.06
N LEU A 148 18.18 -20.31 -29.80
CA LEU A 148 18.89 -21.45 -30.36
C LEU A 148 19.90 -21.02 -31.45
N PRO A 149 21.16 -21.51 -31.40
CA PRO A 149 22.14 -21.30 -32.46
C PRO A 149 21.79 -22.15 -33.68
N LEU A 150 21.01 -21.62 -34.62
CA LEU A 150 20.64 -22.32 -35.85
C LEU A 150 21.73 -22.08 -36.91
N LYS A 151 21.93 -23.11 -37.77
CA LYS A 151 22.84 -22.98 -38.92
C LYS A 151 22.17 -22.12 -40.00
N PRO A 152 22.88 -21.18 -40.64
CA PRO A 152 22.36 -20.45 -41.79
C PRO A 152 21.97 -21.44 -42.93
N ASN A 153 20.97 -21.12 -43.69
CA ASN A 153 20.40 -21.94 -44.80
C ASN A 153 19.17 -22.80 -44.46
N LYS A 154 18.37 -22.41 -43.49
CA LYS A 154 17.10 -23.10 -43.22
C LYS A 154 15.92 -22.13 -43.37
N ALA A 155 14.75 -22.68 -43.63
CA ALA A 155 13.51 -21.89 -43.69
C ALA A 155 13.21 -21.14 -42.36
N VAL A 156 13.87 -21.49 -41.29
CA VAL A 156 13.76 -20.85 -39.98
C VAL A 156 15.09 -20.18 -39.64
N GLU A 157 15.10 -18.88 -39.50
CA GLU A 157 16.30 -18.08 -39.18
C GLU A 157 16.61 -18.08 -37.67
N LYS A 158 15.56 -18.00 -36.81
CA LYS A 158 15.73 -17.86 -35.37
C LYS A 158 14.60 -18.54 -34.62
N VAL A 159 14.95 -19.26 -33.55
CA VAL A 159 13.98 -19.79 -32.59
C VAL A 159 14.44 -19.34 -31.20
N ARG A 160 13.54 -18.69 -30.48
CA ARG A 160 13.77 -18.23 -29.11
C ARG A 160 12.66 -18.76 -28.21
N PHE A 161 13.03 -19.37 -27.10
CA PHE A 161 12.15 -19.73 -25.99
C PHE A 161 12.32 -18.71 -24.91
N TYR A 162 11.22 -18.32 -24.24
CA TYR A 162 11.31 -17.40 -23.13
C TYR A 162 10.26 -17.67 -22.05
N VAL A 163 10.57 -17.28 -20.84
CA VAL A 163 9.67 -17.18 -19.70
C VAL A 163 9.62 -15.73 -19.23
N THR A 164 8.42 -15.22 -19.01
CA THR A 164 8.21 -13.88 -18.49
C THR A 164 7.42 -13.94 -17.20
N GLY A 165 7.87 -13.17 -16.21
CA GLY A 165 7.17 -12.97 -14.96
C GLY A 165 6.79 -11.51 -14.78
N GLU A 166 5.55 -11.25 -14.36
CA GLU A 166 5.05 -9.91 -14.09
C GLU A 166 4.63 -9.76 -12.63
N ASN A 167 4.98 -8.63 -12.03
CA ASN A 167 4.64 -8.26 -10.64
C ASN A 167 5.03 -9.33 -9.60
N LEU A 168 6.10 -10.10 -9.85
CA LEU A 168 6.46 -11.25 -9.02
C LEU A 168 6.85 -10.85 -7.60
N TRP A 169 7.40 -9.66 -7.42
CA TRP A 169 7.89 -9.20 -6.13
C TRP A 169 7.73 -7.69 -5.96
N TYR A 170 7.46 -7.26 -4.73
CA TYR A 170 7.58 -5.86 -4.33
C TYR A 170 7.92 -5.72 -2.85
N TRP A 171 8.47 -4.57 -2.50
CA TRP A 171 8.73 -4.15 -1.13
C TRP A 171 8.10 -2.77 -0.88
N SER A 172 7.58 -2.57 0.35
CA SER A 172 7.02 -1.30 0.80
C SER A 172 7.06 -1.22 2.33
N PRO A 173 7.37 -0.05 2.94
CA PRO A 173 7.24 0.18 4.37
C PRO A 173 5.82 -0.04 4.90
N MET A 174 4.82 0.25 4.06
CA MET A 174 3.40 0.09 4.36
C MET A 174 3.02 -1.33 4.79
N LYS A 175 3.74 -2.36 4.31
CA LYS A 175 3.52 -3.77 4.70
C LYS A 175 3.61 -4.04 6.20
N ARG A 176 4.25 -3.17 6.96
CA ARG A 176 4.35 -3.31 8.41
C ARG A 176 2.98 -3.32 9.08
N HIS A 177 2.06 -2.48 8.61
CA HIS A 177 0.73 -2.31 9.20
C HIS A 177 -0.41 -2.64 8.23
N THR A 178 -0.15 -2.65 6.92
CA THR A 178 -1.15 -2.79 5.86
C THR A 178 -0.72 -3.88 4.87
N LYS A 179 -0.85 -5.14 5.29
CA LYS A 179 -0.35 -6.29 4.50
C LYS A 179 -1.19 -6.59 3.25
N TYR A 180 -2.47 -6.25 3.29
CA TYR A 180 -3.48 -6.64 2.29
C TYR A 180 -3.81 -5.54 1.27
N VAL A 181 -3.19 -4.37 1.40
CA VAL A 181 -3.34 -3.26 0.46
C VAL A 181 -2.07 -3.13 -0.37
N ASP A 182 -2.23 -3.04 -1.67
CA ASP A 182 -1.10 -2.82 -2.60
C ASP A 182 -0.74 -1.33 -2.62
N PRO A 183 0.50 -0.94 -2.31
CA PRO A 183 0.91 0.46 -2.23
C PRO A 183 0.79 1.20 -3.57
N GLU A 184 1.01 0.51 -4.69
CA GLU A 184 0.91 1.11 -6.02
C GLU A 184 -0.54 1.47 -6.35
N VAL A 185 -1.48 0.57 -6.04
CA VAL A 185 -2.91 0.82 -6.26
C VAL A 185 -3.44 1.85 -5.28
N ALA A 186 -3.01 1.80 -4.03
CA ALA A 186 -3.39 2.78 -3.00
C ALA A 186 -2.98 4.21 -3.37
N THR A 187 -1.82 4.40 -4.00
CA THR A 187 -1.34 5.71 -4.42
C THR A 187 -1.92 6.18 -5.75
N ALA A 188 -2.36 5.26 -6.60
CA ALA A 188 -2.98 5.57 -7.90
C ALA A 188 -4.47 5.90 -7.79
N SER A 189 -5.16 5.44 -6.73
CA SER A 189 -6.59 5.69 -6.55
C SER A 189 -6.85 7.13 -6.11
N SER A 190 -7.56 7.88 -6.95
CA SER A 190 -8.04 9.23 -6.61
C SER A 190 -9.30 9.22 -5.75
N LYS A 191 -9.95 8.07 -5.61
CA LYS A 191 -11.17 7.91 -4.83
C LYS A 191 -10.83 7.42 -3.41
N GLN A 192 -10.94 8.30 -2.45
CA GLN A 192 -10.74 8.00 -1.02
C GLN A 192 -11.79 7.04 -0.44
N ASP A 193 -12.83 6.70 -1.18
CA ASP A 193 -13.99 5.96 -0.71
C ASP A 193 -14.08 4.51 -1.24
N ASP A 194 -13.12 4.05 -2.06
CA ASP A 194 -13.17 2.70 -2.63
C ASP A 194 -12.57 1.65 -1.67
N ASP A 195 -13.43 0.82 -1.11
CA ASP A 195 -13.08 -0.36 -0.30
C ASP A 195 -12.34 -1.44 -1.10
N CYS A 196 -12.37 -1.37 -2.41
CA CYS A 196 -11.94 -2.46 -3.30
C CYS A 196 -10.64 -2.13 -4.02
N ILE A 197 -9.56 -1.97 -3.28
CA ILE A 197 -8.22 -1.88 -3.87
C ILE A 197 -7.74 -3.29 -4.19
N TYR A 198 -7.94 -3.74 -5.42
CA TYR A 198 -7.47 -5.05 -5.87
C TYR A 198 -5.95 -5.01 -6.10
N PRO A 199 -5.18 -5.90 -5.46
CA PRO A 199 -3.74 -5.97 -5.69
C PRO A 199 -3.44 -6.48 -7.10
N PHE A 200 -2.29 -6.10 -7.65
CA PHE A 200 -1.83 -6.63 -8.93
C PHE A 200 -1.62 -8.14 -8.87
N SER A 201 -2.09 -8.83 -9.90
CA SER A 201 -1.84 -10.26 -10.08
C SER A 201 -0.37 -10.51 -10.40
N ARG A 202 0.15 -11.63 -9.93
CA ARG A 202 1.43 -12.19 -10.37
C ARG A 202 1.15 -13.07 -11.56
N THR A 203 1.84 -12.83 -12.68
CA THR A 203 1.65 -13.59 -13.90
C THR A 203 2.97 -14.23 -14.31
N VAL A 204 2.91 -15.47 -14.75
CA VAL A 204 4.05 -16.17 -15.39
C VAL A 204 3.58 -16.69 -16.73
N SER A 205 4.30 -16.35 -17.77
CA SER A 205 4.02 -16.73 -19.16
C SER A 205 5.20 -17.43 -19.79
N LEU A 206 4.91 -18.40 -20.66
CA LEU A 206 5.89 -19.07 -21.50
C LEU A 206 5.62 -18.67 -22.95
N GLY A 207 6.66 -18.46 -23.74
CA GLY A 207 6.52 -18.10 -25.13
C GLY A 207 7.64 -18.69 -26.02
N ILE A 208 7.33 -18.74 -27.30
CA ILE A 208 8.26 -19.16 -28.36
C ILE A 208 8.16 -18.13 -29.48
N ASP A 209 9.27 -17.55 -29.87
CA ASP A 209 9.38 -16.68 -31.04
C ASP A 209 10.08 -17.46 -32.17
N ILE A 210 9.50 -17.50 -33.37
CA ILE A 210 10.06 -18.14 -34.56
C ILE A 210 10.13 -17.08 -35.66
N THR A 211 11.33 -16.86 -36.20
CA THR A 211 11.59 -16.01 -37.38
C THR A 211 11.94 -16.87 -38.56
N PHE A 212 11.28 -16.62 -39.71
CA PHE A 212 11.45 -17.35 -40.98
C PHE A 212 12.21 -16.49 -41.97
#